data_08e2162ca4d66213717f3505e850755f
#
_entry.id   08e2162ca4d66213717f3505e850755f
#
_cell.length_a   1.000
_cell.length_b   1.000
_cell.length_c   1.000
_cell.angle_alpha   90.00
_cell.angle_beta   90.00
_cell.angle_gamma   90.00
#
_symmetry.space_group_name_H-M   'P 1'
#
loop_
_entity.id
_entity.type
_entity.pdbx_description
1 polymer ?
#
loop_
_entity_poly.entity_id
_entity_poly.type
_entity_poly.pdbx_seq_one_letter_code
_entity_poly.pdbx_strand_id
1 'polypeptide(L)'
;SFEVPYMTQKRLIFDHLYTLEGLEGIDNLFRNFLQGQNGILSNLYEKTRKNSSNIKPLEESHLVVQLYPYVEQFLAQAFKIEENVKTLQSSHKILTPLHICKRNFVQRRAIKKYTPQDATSFGPELRDKLEKHLGAKFSDLAFATQVSKWCTDETLYEEEIILALKYAAWACLTKTGQCMHKESVLFELPKKIDPKNLVETTETPSGALQACPENIRHRKGFDLTDQGPSQQHAFSQAHYCIFCHERDKDSCSKGFKEKSGEGFKKNDLNIPLTGCPLEQKISEMNLAKSAGFNIGALAIICIDNPMVAATGHRICNDCMKSCIFQKQTPVDIPGIETQILKEVLALPWGFEIYSLLTRWNPLNFK
;
A
#
# COMPACT_ATOMS: atom_id res chain seq x y z
N SER A 1 -6.99 -37.37 6.27
CA SER A 1 -6.15 -36.69 5.27
C SER A 1 -6.93 -35.50 4.70
N PHE A 2 -6.50 -34.30 4.98
CA PHE A 2 -7.05 -33.09 4.36
C PHE A 2 -6.54 -33.01 2.94
N GLU A 3 -7.45 -33.06 1.96
CA GLU A 3 -7.13 -32.89 0.55
C GLU A 3 -7.13 -31.40 0.24
N VAL A 4 -5.98 -30.86 -0.20
CA VAL A 4 -5.91 -29.52 -0.78
C VAL A 4 -6.66 -29.54 -2.12
N PRO A 5 -7.56 -28.60 -2.40
CA PRO A 5 -8.39 -28.64 -3.58
C PRO A 5 -7.59 -28.55 -4.88
N TYR A 6 -8.09 -29.17 -5.87
CA TYR A 6 -7.64 -29.65 -7.16
C TYR A 6 -6.98 -28.63 -8.11
N MET A 7 -5.83 -29.01 -8.70
CA MET A 7 -5.41 -28.55 -10.02
C MET A 7 -5.34 -29.75 -10.97
N THR A 8 -6.06 -29.64 -12.08
CA THR A 8 -6.12 -30.56 -13.21
C THR A 8 -5.23 -31.81 -13.15
N GLN A 9 -5.85 -32.97 -12.89
CA GLN A 9 -5.33 -34.35 -12.98
C GLN A 9 -4.27 -34.82 -11.96
N LYS A 10 -3.61 -33.99 -11.15
CA LYS A 10 -2.80 -34.46 -10.02
C LYS A 10 -3.26 -33.75 -8.73
N ARG A 11 -3.80 -34.53 -7.78
CA ARG A 11 -4.18 -34.04 -6.45
C ARG A 11 -2.95 -33.51 -5.73
N LEU A 12 -2.95 -32.20 -5.33
CA LEU A 12 -2.06 -31.70 -4.29
C LEU A 12 -2.56 -32.26 -2.97
N ILE A 13 -1.78 -33.11 -2.32
CA ILE A 13 -2.00 -33.52 -0.94
C ILE A 13 -1.30 -32.51 -0.03
N PHE A 14 -1.80 -32.32 1.19
CA PHE A 14 -1.27 -31.37 2.17
C PHE A 14 0.25 -31.55 2.38
N ASP A 15 0.73 -32.78 2.45
CA ASP A 15 2.16 -33.10 2.63
C ASP A 15 3.05 -32.56 1.51
N HIS A 16 2.53 -32.40 0.30
CA HIS A 16 3.28 -31.82 -0.83
C HIS A 16 3.67 -30.36 -0.60
N LEU A 17 2.97 -29.62 0.28
CA LEU A 17 3.35 -28.26 0.64
C LEU A 17 4.66 -28.22 1.46
N TYR A 18 5.10 -29.35 2.02
CA TYR A 18 6.19 -29.43 2.99
C TYR A 18 7.36 -30.33 2.54
N THR A 19 7.26 -30.98 1.40
CA THR A 19 8.30 -31.84 0.85
C THR A 19 8.94 -31.24 -0.37
N LEU A 20 10.22 -31.53 -0.62
CA LEU A 20 10.92 -31.03 -1.83
C LEU A 20 10.25 -31.50 -3.11
N GLU A 21 9.90 -32.78 -3.21
CA GLU A 21 9.20 -33.35 -4.37
C GLU A 21 7.85 -32.67 -4.59
N GLY A 22 7.11 -32.37 -3.51
CA GLY A 22 5.85 -31.64 -3.59
C GLY A 22 6.02 -30.21 -4.09
N LEU A 23 7.03 -29.49 -3.61
CA LEU A 23 7.35 -28.12 -4.04
C LEU A 23 7.78 -28.10 -5.53
N GLU A 24 8.56 -29.07 -5.99
CA GLU A 24 8.91 -29.23 -7.40
C GLU A 24 7.66 -29.50 -8.27
N GLY A 25 6.74 -30.31 -7.72
CA GLY A 25 5.45 -30.56 -8.37
C GLY A 25 4.61 -29.28 -8.51
N ILE A 26 4.55 -28.45 -7.46
CA ILE A 26 3.85 -27.16 -7.47
C ILE A 26 4.50 -26.20 -8.49
N ASP A 27 5.83 -26.14 -8.52
CA ASP A 27 6.57 -25.31 -9.50
C ASP A 27 6.20 -25.71 -10.94
N ASN A 28 6.20 -26.99 -11.24
CA ASN A 28 5.82 -27.49 -12.55
C ASN A 28 4.35 -27.17 -12.92
N LEU A 29 3.44 -27.25 -11.94
CA LEU A 29 2.04 -26.87 -12.12
C LEU A 29 1.91 -25.37 -12.42
N PHE A 30 2.61 -24.52 -11.69
CA PHE A 30 2.63 -23.07 -11.93
C PHE A 30 3.17 -22.73 -13.34
N ARG A 31 4.27 -23.36 -13.74
CA ARG A 31 4.87 -23.16 -15.08
C ARG A 31 3.90 -23.55 -16.20
N ASN A 32 3.24 -24.69 -16.08
CA ASN A 32 2.22 -25.13 -17.03
C ASN A 32 1.02 -24.18 -17.05
N PHE A 33 0.56 -23.73 -15.87
CA PHE A 33 -0.49 -22.73 -15.74
C PHE A 33 -0.11 -21.43 -16.46
N LEU A 34 1.08 -20.89 -16.19
CA LEU A 34 1.57 -19.65 -16.80
C LEU A 34 1.69 -19.80 -18.33
N GLN A 35 2.18 -20.95 -18.82
CA GLN A 35 2.25 -21.24 -20.25
C GLN A 35 0.88 -21.22 -20.90
N GLY A 36 -0.14 -21.76 -20.24
CA GLY A 36 -1.52 -21.75 -20.73
C GLY A 36 -2.17 -20.36 -20.70
N GLN A 37 -1.81 -19.52 -19.75
CA GLN A 37 -2.37 -18.16 -19.59
C GLN A 37 -1.66 -17.13 -20.49
N ASN A 38 -0.33 -17.18 -20.54
CA ASN A 38 0.50 -16.22 -21.27
C ASN A 38 1.84 -16.85 -21.68
N GLY A 39 1.87 -17.44 -22.87
CA GLY A 39 3.05 -18.12 -23.40
C GLY A 39 4.27 -17.22 -23.60
N ILE A 40 4.07 -15.92 -23.92
CA ILE A 40 5.17 -14.97 -24.08
C ILE A 40 5.84 -14.71 -22.73
N LEU A 41 5.02 -14.44 -21.71
CA LEU A 41 5.51 -14.19 -20.34
C LEU A 41 6.15 -15.47 -19.76
N SER A 42 5.58 -16.66 -20.05
CA SER A 42 6.14 -17.93 -19.64
C SER A 42 7.53 -18.16 -20.22
N ASN A 43 7.72 -17.87 -21.50
CA ASN A 43 9.04 -17.99 -22.14
C ASN A 43 10.07 -17.02 -21.52
N LEU A 44 9.65 -15.79 -21.22
CA LEU A 44 10.51 -14.81 -20.55
C LEU A 44 10.87 -15.29 -19.12
N TYR A 45 9.90 -15.79 -18.37
CA TYR A 45 10.07 -16.37 -17.04
C TYR A 45 11.08 -17.52 -17.05
N GLU A 46 10.94 -18.50 -17.95
CA GLU A 46 11.85 -19.63 -18.09
C GLU A 46 13.29 -19.19 -18.46
N LYS A 47 13.40 -18.22 -19.38
CA LYS A 47 14.68 -17.66 -19.77
C LYS A 47 15.39 -16.98 -18.58
N THR A 48 14.62 -16.22 -17.79
CA THR A 48 15.16 -15.52 -16.62
C THR A 48 15.61 -16.49 -15.54
N ARG A 49 14.83 -17.51 -15.23
CA ARG A 49 15.22 -18.55 -14.25
C ARG A 49 16.53 -19.25 -14.61
N LYS A 50 16.72 -19.55 -15.91
CA LYS A 50 17.98 -20.18 -16.39
C LYS A 50 19.19 -19.27 -16.28
N ASN A 51 19.01 -17.96 -16.20
CA ASN A 51 20.10 -16.96 -16.22
C ASN A 51 19.90 -15.89 -15.14
N SER A 52 19.41 -16.30 -13.97
CA SER A 52 18.99 -15.40 -12.90
C SER A 52 20.09 -14.51 -12.33
N SER A 53 21.36 -14.98 -12.37
CA SER A 53 22.52 -14.21 -11.87
C SER A 53 22.83 -12.95 -12.70
N ASN A 54 22.31 -12.87 -13.93
CA ASN A 54 22.61 -11.77 -14.85
C ASN A 54 21.39 -10.82 -15.06
N ILE A 55 20.29 -11.02 -14.36
CA ILE A 55 19.13 -10.15 -14.47
C ILE A 55 19.41 -8.77 -13.87
N LYS A 56 19.11 -7.72 -14.60
CA LYS A 56 19.22 -6.36 -14.09
C LYS A 56 18.04 -6.05 -13.12
N PRO A 57 18.26 -5.22 -12.08
CA PRO A 57 17.21 -4.90 -11.11
C PRO A 57 15.90 -4.39 -11.72
N LEU A 58 15.96 -3.54 -12.73
CA LEU A 58 14.78 -3.02 -13.42
C LEU A 58 14.05 -4.11 -14.23
N GLU A 59 14.77 -5.01 -14.86
CA GLU A 59 14.20 -6.15 -15.60
C GLU A 59 13.54 -7.14 -14.64
N GLU A 60 14.17 -7.39 -13.48
CA GLU A 60 13.61 -8.21 -12.40
C GLU A 60 12.32 -7.59 -11.87
N SER A 61 12.33 -6.28 -11.56
CA SER A 61 11.17 -5.52 -11.11
C SER A 61 10.00 -5.61 -12.10
N HIS A 62 10.26 -5.36 -13.39
CA HIS A 62 9.24 -5.47 -14.43
C HIS A 62 8.65 -6.87 -14.55
N LEU A 63 9.48 -7.91 -14.44
CA LEU A 63 9.02 -9.29 -14.50
C LEU A 63 8.18 -9.66 -13.27
N VAL A 64 8.60 -9.25 -12.08
CA VAL A 64 7.83 -9.43 -10.83
C VAL A 64 6.44 -8.78 -10.95
N VAL A 65 6.39 -7.54 -11.46
CA VAL A 65 5.12 -6.80 -11.67
C VAL A 65 4.20 -7.50 -12.70
N GLN A 66 4.76 -8.11 -13.72
CA GLN A 66 3.95 -8.87 -14.69
C GLN A 66 3.47 -10.22 -14.14
N LEU A 67 4.20 -10.85 -13.23
CA LEU A 67 3.94 -12.19 -12.73
C LEU A 67 3.02 -12.24 -11.50
N TYR A 68 3.04 -11.25 -10.59
CA TYR A 68 2.28 -11.34 -9.34
C TYR A 68 0.77 -11.61 -9.53
N PRO A 69 0.09 -11.10 -10.58
CA PRO A 69 -1.32 -11.41 -10.78
C PRO A 69 -1.55 -12.89 -11.09
N TYR A 70 -0.63 -13.51 -11.85
CA TYR A 70 -0.71 -14.95 -12.16
C TYR A 70 -0.40 -15.82 -10.95
N VAL A 71 0.51 -15.38 -10.06
CA VAL A 71 0.77 -16.07 -8.79
C VAL A 71 -0.48 -16.07 -7.92
N GLU A 72 -1.15 -14.93 -7.77
CA GLU A 72 -2.39 -14.86 -7.01
C GLU A 72 -3.49 -15.72 -7.63
N GLN A 73 -3.68 -15.65 -8.94
CA GLN A 73 -4.67 -16.46 -9.65
C GLN A 73 -4.38 -17.97 -9.50
N PHE A 74 -3.12 -18.37 -9.65
CA PHE A 74 -2.70 -19.75 -9.50
C PHE A 74 -3.00 -20.27 -8.10
N LEU A 75 -2.58 -19.54 -7.05
CA LEU A 75 -2.81 -19.92 -5.68
C LEU A 75 -4.30 -19.92 -5.32
N ALA A 76 -5.07 -18.95 -5.81
CA ALA A 76 -6.51 -18.92 -5.60
C ALA A 76 -7.17 -20.19 -6.16
N GLN A 77 -6.80 -20.63 -7.37
CA GLN A 77 -7.29 -21.86 -7.99
C GLN A 77 -6.80 -23.11 -7.26
N ALA A 78 -5.50 -23.16 -6.90
CA ALA A 78 -4.91 -24.30 -6.23
C ALA A 78 -5.59 -24.60 -4.87
N PHE A 79 -5.96 -23.55 -4.13
CA PHE A 79 -6.62 -23.66 -2.83
C PHE A 79 -8.15 -23.55 -2.90
N LYS A 80 -8.74 -23.39 -4.11
CA LYS A 80 -10.18 -23.19 -4.35
C LYS A 80 -10.79 -22.06 -3.52
N ILE A 81 -10.13 -20.92 -3.53
CA ILE A 81 -10.52 -19.70 -2.81
C ILE A 81 -10.77 -18.53 -3.76
N GLU A 82 -11.04 -18.76 -5.03
CA GLU A 82 -11.19 -17.73 -6.06
C GLU A 82 -12.24 -16.68 -5.66
N GLU A 83 -13.38 -17.14 -5.11
CA GLU A 83 -14.45 -16.22 -4.69
C GLU A 83 -14.03 -15.39 -3.46
N ASN A 84 -13.25 -15.95 -2.53
CA ASN A 84 -12.72 -15.20 -1.39
C ASN A 84 -11.73 -14.12 -1.86
N VAL A 85 -10.81 -14.48 -2.76
CA VAL A 85 -9.85 -13.54 -3.36
C VAL A 85 -10.56 -12.45 -4.14
N LYS A 86 -11.56 -12.80 -4.95
CA LYS A 86 -12.38 -11.84 -5.70
C LYS A 86 -13.14 -10.89 -4.79
N THR A 87 -13.69 -11.39 -3.69
CA THR A 87 -14.36 -10.55 -2.67
C THR A 87 -13.39 -9.56 -2.07
N LEU A 88 -12.18 -10.02 -1.68
CA LEU A 88 -11.13 -9.17 -1.14
C LEU A 88 -10.70 -8.10 -2.16
N GLN A 89 -10.44 -8.47 -3.41
CA GLN A 89 -10.13 -7.53 -4.50
C GLN A 89 -11.25 -6.52 -4.74
N SER A 90 -12.51 -6.95 -4.67
CA SER A 90 -13.66 -6.08 -4.88
C SER A 90 -13.77 -5.01 -3.81
N SER A 91 -13.46 -5.32 -2.54
CA SER A 91 -13.42 -4.36 -1.44
C SER A 91 -12.42 -3.22 -1.69
N HIS A 92 -11.27 -3.52 -2.29
CA HIS A 92 -10.29 -2.52 -2.69
C HIS A 92 -10.77 -1.68 -3.89
N LYS A 93 -11.37 -2.30 -4.90
CA LYS A 93 -11.88 -1.60 -6.09
C LYS A 93 -12.94 -0.55 -5.76
N ILE A 94 -13.79 -0.82 -4.76
CA ILE A 94 -14.79 0.14 -4.28
C ILE A 94 -14.14 1.43 -3.78
N LEU A 95 -12.97 1.35 -3.16
CA LEU A 95 -12.25 2.50 -2.60
C LEU A 95 -11.37 3.24 -3.63
N THR A 96 -11.15 2.67 -4.80
CA THR A 96 -10.29 3.27 -5.85
C THR A 96 -10.69 4.69 -6.23
N PRO A 97 -11.98 5.04 -6.43
CA PRO A 97 -12.38 6.42 -6.76
C PRO A 97 -11.95 7.44 -5.71
N LEU A 98 -11.97 7.06 -4.42
CA LEU A 98 -11.56 7.90 -3.31
C LEU A 98 -10.08 8.31 -3.44
N HIS A 99 -9.19 7.36 -3.72
CA HIS A 99 -7.75 7.64 -3.84
C HIS A 99 -7.39 8.40 -5.11
N ILE A 100 -8.08 8.12 -6.21
CA ILE A 100 -7.93 8.87 -7.46
C ILE A 100 -8.36 10.32 -7.24
N CYS A 101 -9.51 10.55 -6.60
CA CYS A 101 -10.00 11.88 -6.27
C CYS A 101 -9.05 12.63 -5.32
N LYS A 102 -8.57 11.97 -4.25
CA LYS A 102 -7.56 12.53 -3.34
C LYS A 102 -6.35 13.06 -4.11
N ARG A 103 -5.77 12.23 -4.97
CA ARG A 103 -4.54 12.57 -5.71
C ARG A 103 -4.77 13.63 -6.77
N ASN A 104 -5.78 13.44 -7.63
CA ASN A 104 -5.94 14.24 -8.84
C ASN A 104 -6.78 15.49 -8.61
N PHE A 105 -7.77 15.44 -7.72
CA PHE A 105 -8.68 16.56 -7.47
C PHE A 105 -8.28 17.35 -6.21
N VAL A 106 -8.20 16.69 -5.05
CA VAL A 106 -7.89 17.39 -3.79
C VAL A 106 -6.47 17.93 -3.81
N GLN A 107 -5.46 17.06 -3.96
CA GLN A 107 -4.04 17.45 -3.84
C GLN A 107 -3.50 18.23 -5.05
N ARG A 108 -3.98 17.97 -6.26
CA ARG A 108 -3.45 18.61 -7.47
C ARG A 108 -4.24 19.81 -7.95
N ARG A 109 -5.51 19.94 -7.58
CA ARG A 109 -6.38 21.03 -8.01
C ARG A 109 -6.83 21.91 -6.85
N ALA A 110 -7.54 21.39 -5.84
CA ALA A 110 -8.13 22.19 -4.78
C ALA A 110 -7.09 22.99 -3.97
N ILE A 111 -6.09 22.31 -3.39
CA ILE A 111 -5.08 22.98 -2.56
C ILE A 111 -4.04 23.78 -3.35
N LYS A 112 -4.02 23.66 -4.67
CA LYS A 112 -3.19 24.51 -5.54
C LYS A 112 -3.94 25.74 -6.04
N LYS A 113 -5.28 25.64 -6.15
CA LYS A 113 -6.12 26.74 -6.64
C LYS A 113 -6.41 27.78 -5.56
N TYR A 114 -6.51 27.35 -4.29
CA TYR A 114 -6.86 28.21 -3.17
C TYR A 114 -5.76 28.23 -2.12
N THR A 115 -5.49 29.42 -1.57
CA THR A 115 -4.60 29.61 -0.43
C THR A 115 -5.30 29.28 0.89
N PRO A 116 -4.58 29.08 2.02
CA PRO A 116 -5.21 28.99 3.35
C PRO A 116 -6.10 30.20 3.69
N GLN A 117 -5.72 31.40 3.24
CA GLN A 117 -6.52 32.62 3.44
C GLN A 117 -7.84 32.54 2.64
N ASP A 118 -7.80 32.15 1.37
CA ASP A 118 -9.01 31.98 0.58
C ASP A 118 -9.94 30.94 1.22
N ALA A 119 -9.36 29.83 1.70
CA ALA A 119 -10.10 28.74 2.31
C ALA A 119 -10.86 29.15 3.58
N THR A 120 -10.39 30.17 4.32
CA THR A 120 -11.10 30.69 5.52
C THR A 120 -12.41 31.41 5.16
N SER A 121 -12.59 31.85 3.92
CA SER A 121 -13.85 32.43 3.45
C SER A 121 -14.91 31.38 3.07
N PHE A 122 -14.53 30.11 3.07
CA PHE A 122 -15.43 28.99 2.81
C PHE A 122 -15.82 28.34 4.15
N GLY A 123 -16.92 27.59 4.16
CA GLY A 123 -17.41 27.00 5.40
C GLY A 123 -18.15 25.69 5.21
N PRO A 124 -18.64 25.10 6.33
CA PRO A 124 -19.34 23.82 6.32
C PRO A 124 -20.68 23.88 5.58
N GLU A 125 -21.26 25.06 5.35
CA GLU A 125 -22.51 25.28 4.59
C GLU A 125 -22.39 24.84 3.12
N LEU A 126 -21.18 24.73 2.58
CA LEU A 126 -20.94 24.17 1.25
C LEU A 126 -21.29 22.69 1.19
N ARG A 127 -21.28 21.98 2.35
CA ARG A 127 -21.67 20.58 2.44
C ARG A 127 -23.13 20.36 2.06
N ASP A 128 -24.03 21.20 2.58
CA ASP A 128 -25.46 21.09 2.29
C ASP A 128 -25.75 21.33 0.80
N LYS A 129 -24.98 22.24 0.18
CA LYS A 129 -25.07 22.47 -1.27
C LYS A 129 -24.55 21.26 -2.04
N LEU A 130 -23.43 20.68 -1.62
CA LEU A 130 -22.87 19.48 -2.24
C LEU A 130 -23.81 18.29 -2.11
N GLU A 131 -24.42 18.06 -0.95
CA GLU A 131 -25.36 16.94 -0.74
C GLU A 131 -26.55 16.98 -1.73
N LYS A 132 -27.04 18.17 -2.10
CA LYS A 132 -28.06 18.30 -3.12
C LYS A 132 -27.61 17.83 -4.50
N HIS A 133 -26.35 18.14 -4.88
CA HIS A 133 -25.76 17.69 -6.14
C HIS A 133 -25.30 16.24 -6.11
N LEU A 134 -24.94 15.71 -4.92
CA LEU A 134 -24.59 14.30 -4.74
C LEU A 134 -25.80 13.37 -4.79
N GLY A 135 -26.99 13.90 -4.52
CA GLY A 135 -28.23 13.09 -4.37
C GLY A 135 -28.18 12.11 -3.19
N ALA A 136 -27.26 12.29 -2.25
CA ALA A 136 -27.03 11.45 -1.08
C ALA A 136 -26.39 12.25 0.06
N LYS A 137 -26.44 11.71 1.28
CA LYS A 137 -25.67 12.25 2.40
C LYS A 137 -24.17 12.22 2.07
N PHE A 138 -23.47 13.24 2.54
CA PHE A 138 -22.04 13.37 2.32
C PHE A 138 -21.26 12.19 2.92
N SER A 139 -20.45 11.55 2.08
CA SER A 139 -19.38 10.65 2.48
C SER A 139 -18.20 10.86 1.53
N ASP A 140 -16.98 10.54 2.00
CA ASP A 140 -15.77 10.66 1.17
C ASP A 140 -15.92 9.90 -0.15
N LEU A 141 -16.50 8.70 -0.12
CA LEU A 141 -16.69 7.88 -1.32
C LEU A 141 -17.74 8.47 -2.26
N ALA A 142 -18.87 8.96 -1.73
CA ALA A 142 -19.91 9.59 -2.53
C ALA A 142 -19.35 10.85 -3.21
N PHE A 143 -18.64 11.69 -2.46
CA PHE A 143 -17.97 12.87 -3.01
C PHE A 143 -16.97 12.48 -4.10
N ALA A 144 -16.07 11.55 -3.83
CA ALA A 144 -15.04 11.14 -4.78
C ALA A 144 -15.62 10.53 -6.07
N THR A 145 -16.65 9.71 -5.93
CA THR A 145 -17.33 9.08 -7.07
C THR A 145 -18.01 10.12 -7.94
N GLN A 146 -18.71 11.07 -7.33
CA GLN A 146 -19.45 12.11 -8.07
C GLN A 146 -18.50 13.13 -8.70
N VAL A 147 -17.47 13.58 -7.98
CA VAL A 147 -16.43 14.46 -8.54
C VAL A 147 -15.75 13.82 -9.74
N SER A 148 -15.46 12.50 -9.67
CA SER A 148 -14.89 11.79 -10.82
C SER A 148 -15.80 11.83 -12.04
N LYS A 149 -17.13 11.72 -11.84
CA LYS A 149 -18.11 11.88 -12.94
C LYS A 149 -18.15 13.29 -13.48
N TRP A 150 -18.16 14.32 -12.62
CA TRP A 150 -18.15 15.71 -13.06
C TRP A 150 -16.88 16.04 -13.87
N CYS A 151 -15.74 15.50 -13.49
CA CYS A 151 -14.49 15.68 -14.22
C CYS A 151 -14.45 14.98 -15.59
N THR A 152 -15.45 14.18 -15.98
CA THR A 152 -15.53 13.64 -17.35
C THR A 152 -16.07 14.65 -18.35
N ASP A 153 -16.86 15.65 -17.89
CA ASP A 153 -17.35 16.76 -18.71
C ASP A 153 -17.31 18.05 -17.88
N GLU A 154 -16.13 18.65 -17.83
CA GLU A 154 -15.87 19.83 -16.99
C GLU A 154 -16.67 21.06 -17.42
N THR A 155 -17.09 21.13 -18.69
CA THR A 155 -17.89 22.24 -19.21
C THR A 155 -19.32 22.17 -18.70
N LEU A 156 -19.89 20.97 -18.67
CA LEU A 156 -21.24 20.75 -18.20
C LEU A 156 -21.40 20.94 -16.69
N TYR A 157 -20.36 20.57 -15.91
CA TYR A 157 -20.38 20.54 -14.44
C TYR A 157 -19.44 21.56 -13.80
N GLU A 158 -19.23 22.71 -14.45
CA GLU A 158 -18.28 23.74 -13.98
C GLU A 158 -18.64 24.26 -12.58
N GLU A 159 -19.91 24.54 -12.31
CA GLU A 159 -20.37 25.05 -11.01
C GLU A 159 -20.17 24.04 -9.88
N GLU A 160 -20.52 22.78 -10.12
CA GLU A 160 -20.33 21.69 -9.17
C GLU A 160 -18.86 21.42 -8.88
N ILE A 161 -18.02 21.46 -9.89
CA ILE A 161 -16.56 21.32 -9.75
C ILE A 161 -15.98 22.46 -8.92
N ILE A 162 -16.40 23.71 -9.16
CA ILE A 162 -15.97 24.88 -8.38
C ILE A 162 -16.42 24.73 -6.93
N LEU A 163 -17.66 24.31 -6.68
CA LEU A 163 -18.18 24.07 -5.35
C LEU A 163 -17.38 22.98 -4.62
N ALA A 164 -17.09 21.87 -5.28
CA ALA A 164 -16.30 20.78 -4.74
C ALA A 164 -14.84 21.20 -4.45
N LEU A 165 -14.23 22.02 -5.32
CA LEU A 165 -12.86 22.56 -5.10
C LEU A 165 -12.82 23.47 -3.87
N LYS A 166 -13.81 24.36 -3.68
CA LYS A 166 -13.91 25.23 -2.50
C LYS A 166 -14.06 24.41 -1.22
N TYR A 167 -14.96 23.41 -1.23
CA TYR A 167 -15.16 22.54 -0.09
C TYR A 167 -13.89 21.74 0.27
N ALA A 168 -13.25 21.14 -0.72
CA ALA A 168 -12.01 20.40 -0.51
C ALA A 168 -10.88 21.30 0.02
N ALA A 169 -10.75 22.53 -0.48
CA ALA A 169 -9.79 23.50 0.05
C ALA A 169 -10.10 23.86 1.51
N TRP A 170 -11.36 24.15 1.85
CA TRP A 170 -11.77 24.41 3.22
C TRP A 170 -11.47 23.21 4.15
N ALA A 171 -11.85 22.00 3.73
CA ALA A 171 -11.65 20.77 4.51
C ALA A 171 -10.15 20.51 4.80
N CYS A 172 -9.28 20.79 3.83
CA CYS A 172 -7.84 20.52 3.94
C CYS A 172 -7.03 21.64 4.59
N LEU A 173 -7.39 22.91 4.35
CA LEU A 173 -6.51 24.05 4.68
C LEU A 173 -6.95 24.83 5.90
N THR A 174 -8.15 24.59 6.46
CA THR A 174 -8.64 25.26 7.67
C THR A 174 -8.63 24.33 8.88
N LYS A 175 -8.40 24.88 10.09
CA LYS A 175 -8.47 24.10 11.34
C LYS A 175 -9.84 23.47 11.56
N THR A 176 -10.92 24.21 11.26
CA THR A 176 -12.30 23.72 11.39
C THR A 176 -12.57 22.56 10.43
N GLY A 177 -12.16 22.70 9.18
CA GLY A 177 -12.28 21.64 8.17
C GLY A 177 -11.48 20.40 8.54
N GLN A 178 -10.24 20.54 8.96
CA GLN A 178 -9.39 19.43 9.41
C GLN A 178 -9.96 18.72 10.64
N CYS A 179 -10.55 19.46 11.58
CA CYS A 179 -11.20 18.89 12.76
C CYS A 179 -12.45 18.08 12.36
N MET A 180 -13.29 18.62 11.46
CA MET A 180 -14.51 17.95 10.98
C MET A 180 -14.16 16.67 10.19
N HIS A 181 -13.05 16.67 9.48
CA HIS A 181 -12.58 15.57 8.62
C HIS A 181 -11.39 14.81 9.22
N LYS A 182 -11.26 14.77 10.55
CA LYS A 182 -10.12 14.12 11.24
C LYS A 182 -9.91 12.65 10.83
N GLU A 183 -10.99 11.92 10.52
CA GLU A 183 -10.95 10.52 10.11
C GLU A 183 -11.06 10.32 8.58
N SER A 184 -11.11 11.42 7.83
CA SER A 184 -11.24 11.37 6.38
C SER A 184 -9.91 11.01 5.71
N VAL A 185 -9.93 9.96 4.90
CA VAL A 185 -8.79 9.64 4.03
C VAL A 185 -8.67 10.65 2.88
N LEU A 186 -9.80 11.17 2.39
CA LEU A 186 -9.85 12.04 1.22
C LEU A 186 -9.20 13.40 1.47
N PHE A 187 -9.46 14.01 2.65
CA PHE A 187 -9.03 15.37 2.99
C PHE A 187 -7.79 15.43 3.87
N GLU A 188 -7.23 14.28 4.21
CA GLU A 188 -5.95 14.21 4.92
C GLU A 188 -4.80 14.59 3.98
N LEU A 189 -4.02 15.59 4.40
CA LEU A 189 -2.80 16.01 3.70
C LEU A 189 -1.55 15.53 4.45
N PRO A 190 -0.48 15.16 3.71
CA PRO A 190 0.81 14.86 4.33
C PRO A 190 1.35 16.08 5.07
N LYS A 191 1.72 15.92 6.34
CA LYS A 191 2.30 16.97 7.18
C LYS A 191 3.81 17.00 6.97
N LYS A 192 4.42 18.20 6.99
CA LYS A 192 5.89 18.30 7.07
C LYS A 192 6.36 17.75 8.42
N ILE A 193 7.45 17.00 8.39
CA ILE A 193 8.12 16.56 9.62
C ILE A 193 8.99 17.73 10.14
N ASP A 194 8.80 18.08 11.40
CA ASP A 194 9.71 18.95 12.14
C ASP A 194 10.68 18.06 12.95
N PRO A 195 11.97 17.98 12.55
CA PRO A 195 12.94 17.14 13.27
C PRO A 195 13.15 17.54 14.74
N LYS A 196 12.79 18.76 15.10
CA LYS A 196 12.91 19.28 16.48
C LYS A 196 11.68 18.95 17.33
N ASN A 197 10.54 18.65 16.70
CA ASN A 197 9.26 18.38 17.35
C ASN A 197 8.61 17.10 16.77
N LEU A 198 9.32 15.98 16.87
CA LEU A 198 8.82 14.66 16.36
C LEU A 198 7.67 14.12 17.21
N VAL A 199 7.60 14.52 18.49
CA VAL A 199 6.52 14.14 19.40
C VAL A 199 5.77 15.41 19.81
N GLU A 200 4.47 15.40 19.63
CA GLU A 200 3.59 16.49 20.06
C GLU A 200 3.54 16.52 21.60
N THR A 201 3.92 17.67 22.17
CA THR A 201 3.95 17.86 23.62
C THR A 201 3.14 19.09 24.03
N THR A 202 2.61 19.06 25.25
CA THR A 202 1.99 20.20 25.91
C THR A 202 2.82 20.61 27.13
N GLU A 203 2.86 21.90 27.41
CA GLU A 203 3.56 22.43 28.60
C GLU A 203 2.60 22.43 29.80
N THR A 204 3.06 21.90 30.93
CA THR A 204 2.33 21.96 32.21
C THR A 204 2.45 23.33 32.81
N PRO A 205 1.58 23.71 33.80
CA PRO A 205 1.70 24.97 34.52
C PRO A 205 3.06 25.16 35.23
N SER A 206 3.79 24.09 35.51
CA SER A 206 5.14 24.10 36.07
C SER A 206 6.26 24.25 35.05
N GLY A 207 5.94 24.37 33.73
CA GLY A 207 6.90 24.49 32.66
C GLY A 207 7.49 23.15 32.20
N ALA A 208 7.00 22.01 32.69
CA ALA A 208 7.43 20.69 32.23
C ALA A 208 6.70 20.27 30.95
N LEU A 209 7.42 19.68 30.02
CA LEU A 209 6.81 19.08 28.80
C LEU A 209 6.21 17.71 29.11
N GLN A 210 4.98 17.47 28.68
CA GLN A 210 4.31 16.20 28.76
C GLN A 210 3.71 15.81 27.39
N ALA A 211 3.54 14.52 27.14
CA ALA A 211 2.83 14.05 25.96
C ALA A 211 1.37 14.55 25.97
N CYS A 212 0.84 14.90 24.80
CA CYS A 212 -0.57 15.28 24.68
C CYS A 212 -1.45 14.13 25.18
N PRO A 213 -2.39 14.37 26.13
CA PRO A 213 -3.22 13.32 26.73
C PRO A 213 -3.96 12.45 25.69
N GLU A 214 -4.42 13.07 24.61
CA GLU A 214 -5.09 12.39 23.50
C GLU A 214 -4.20 11.44 22.71
N ASN A 215 -2.88 11.59 22.80
CA ASN A 215 -1.90 10.73 22.12
C ASN A 215 -1.39 9.61 23.03
N ILE A 216 -1.80 9.59 24.32
CA ILE A 216 -1.41 8.55 25.28
C ILE A 216 -2.26 7.31 25.07
N ARG A 217 -1.61 6.19 24.75
CA ARG A 217 -2.26 4.88 24.67
C ARG A 217 -2.16 4.18 26.00
N HIS A 218 -3.30 3.87 26.60
CA HIS A 218 -3.36 3.10 27.84
C HIS A 218 -3.43 1.61 27.56
N ARG A 219 -2.58 0.84 28.24
CA ARG A 219 -2.62 -0.61 28.19
C ARG A 219 -3.88 -1.13 28.87
N LYS A 220 -4.57 -2.05 28.21
CA LYS A 220 -5.75 -2.77 28.75
C LYS A 220 -5.40 -4.25 28.87
N GLY A 221 -5.00 -4.68 30.07
CA GLY A 221 -4.63 -6.06 30.32
C GLY A 221 -3.52 -6.55 29.38
N PHE A 222 -3.78 -7.63 28.66
CA PHE A 222 -2.88 -8.23 27.67
C PHE A 222 -3.22 -7.87 26.22
N ASP A 223 -4.20 -7.00 26.00
CA ASP A 223 -4.56 -6.56 24.66
C ASP A 223 -3.39 -5.84 23.97
N LEU A 224 -3.32 -5.95 22.66
CA LEU A 224 -2.36 -5.20 21.86
C LEU A 224 -2.64 -3.70 21.96
N THR A 225 -1.70 -2.95 22.52
CA THR A 225 -1.77 -1.49 22.59
C THR A 225 -1.74 -0.85 21.19
N ASP A 226 -1.00 -1.47 20.29
CA ASP A 226 -0.93 -1.09 18.88
C ASP A 226 -1.58 -2.18 18.02
N GLN A 227 -2.78 -1.88 17.51
CA GLN A 227 -3.54 -2.78 16.64
C GLN A 227 -3.02 -2.84 15.21
N GLY A 228 -2.05 -1.97 14.87
CA GLY A 228 -1.59 -1.77 13.50
C GLY A 228 -2.59 -0.99 12.64
N PRO A 229 -2.30 -0.77 11.36
CA PRO A 229 -3.15 -0.01 10.46
C PRO A 229 -4.44 -0.75 10.11
N SER A 230 -5.48 0.00 9.78
CA SER A 230 -6.69 -0.55 9.16
C SER A 230 -6.43 -0.88 7.68
N GLN A 231 -7.29 -1.72 7.10
CA GLN A 231 -7.29 -2.03 5.67
C GLN A 231 -7.34 -0.74 4.82
N GLN A 232 -8.23 0.18 5.18
CA GLN A 232 -8.40 1.46 4.47
C GLN A 232 -7.14 2.31 4.55
N HIS A 233 -6.49 2.38 5.72
CA HIS A 233 -5.23 3.11 5.88
C HIS A 233 -4.14 2.51 5.02
N ALA A 234 -3.90 1.21 5.10
CA ALA A 234 -2.86 0.53 4.31
C ALA A 234 -3.09 0.70 2.80
N PHE A 235 -4.34 0.63 2.35
CA PHE A 235 -4.71 0.85 0.95
C PHE A 235 -4.45 2.31 0.53
N SER A 236 -4.80 3.28 1.39
CA SER A 236 -4.48 4.70 1.16
C SER A 236 -2.98 4.94 1.04
N GLN A 237 -2.19 4.33 1.92
CA GLN A 237 -0.73 4.45 1.91
C GLN A 237 -0.11 3.81 0.66
N ALA A 238 -0.62 2.66 0.20
CA ALA A 238 -0.19 2.05 -1.06
C ALA A 238 -0.46 2.98 -2.26
N HIS A 239 -1.61 3.65 -2.30
CA HIS A 239 -1.92 4.65 -3.33
C HIS A 239 -1.13 5.97 -3.18
N TYR A 240 -0.65 6.29 -1.99
CA TYR A 240 0.21 7.45 -1.76
C TYR A 240 1.62 7.24 -2.32
N CYS A 241 2.07 6.00 -2.45
CA CYS A 241 3.32 5.65 -3.10
C CYS A 241 3.35 6.12 -4.56
N ILE A 242 4.52 6.60 -5.04
CA ILE A 242 4.71 7.05 -6.44
C ILE A 242 5.36 6.00 -7.33
N PHE A 243 5.51 4.77 -6.84
CA PHE A 243 6.06 3.62 -7.56
C PHE A 243 7.43 3.89 -8.18
N CYS A 244 8.42 4.16 -7.30
CA CYS A 244 9.77 4.59 -7.69
C CYS A 244 10.54 3.59 -8.55
N HIS A 245 10.20 2.28 -8.50
CA HIS A 245 10.80 1.23 -9.33
C HIS A 245 10.68 1.51 -10.83
N GLU A 246 9.59 2.15 -11.28
CA GLU A 246 9.40 2.53 -12.69
C GLU A 246 10.51 3.46 -13.22
N ARG A 247 11.24 4.11 -12.32
CA ARG A 247 12.29 5.10 -12.62
C ARG A 247 13.67 4.65 -12.21
N ASP A 248 13.83 3.41 -11.77
CA ASP A 248 15.07 2.87 -11.19
C ASP A 248 15.66 3.74 -10.06
N LYS A 249 14.77 4.29 -9.21
CA LYS A 249 15.12 5.22 -8.11
C LYS A 249 14.40 4.83 -6.82
N ASP A 250 14.48 3.57 -6.45
CA ASP A 250 13.80 3.01 -5.30
C ASP A 250 14.60 3.26 -4.01
N SER A 251 14.50 4.49 -3.49
CA SER A 251 15.25 4.90 -2.31
C SER A 251 14.78 4.25 -1.01
N CYS A 252 13.51 3.86 -0.89
CA CYS A 252 13.01 3.14 0.28
C CYS A 252 13.60 1.72 0.36
N SER A 253 13.92 1.11 -0.77
CA SER A 253 14.65 -0.17 -0.86
C SER A 253 16.16 0.02 -0.72
N LYS A 254 16.77 0.83 -1.60
CA LYS A 254 18.23 0.90 -1.81
C LYS A 254 18.91 2.12 -1.18
N GLY A 255 18.17 2.95 -0.47
CA GLY A 255 18.67 4.17 0.17
C GLY A 255 18.92 5.34 -0.78
N PHE A 256 19.23 6.49 -0.20
CA PHE A 256 19.71 7.67 -0.91
C PHE A 256 21.24 7.69 -0.95
N LYS A 257 21.82 7.21 -2.04
CA LYS A 257 23.27 7.23 -2.24
C LYS A 257 23.79 8.64 -2.44
N GLU A 258 25.01 8.90 -1.97
CA GLU A 258 25.73 10.14 -2.27
C GLU A 258 26.06 10.22 -3.76
N LYS A 259 26.31 11.45 -4.26
CA LYS A 259 26.67 11.67 -5.68
C LYS A 259 28.01 11.01 -6.07
N SER A 260 28.92 10.84 -5.11
CA SER A 260 30.18 10.12 -5.27
C SER A 260 29.98 8.61 -5.53
N GLY A 261 28.80 8.06 -5.23
CA GLY A 261 28.53 6.63 -5.25
C GLY A 261 28.94 5.90 -3.97
N GLU A 262 29.68 6.54 -3.09
CA GLU A 262 30.11 5.98 -1.80
C GLU A 262 29.29 6.55 -0.64
N GLY A 263 28.67 5.65 0.15
CA GLY A 263 27.88 6.04 1.32
C GLY A 263 26.47 6.54 1.00
N PHE A 264 25.78 6.97 2.04
CA PHE A 264 24.39 7.43 2.01
C PHE A 264 24.27 8.86 2.52
N LYS A 265 23.35 9.60 1.91
CA LYS A 265 22.93 10.91 2.43
C LYS A 265 22.40 10.76 3.85
N LYS A 266 22.50 11.83 4.61
CA LYS A 266 21.98 11.89 5.98
C LYS A 266 20.77 12.82 6.03
N ASN A 267 19.84 12.53 6.94
CA ASN A 267 18.74 13.44 7.26
C ASN A 267 19.21 14.56 8.24
N ASP A 268 18.29 15.46 8.59
CA ASP A 268 18.57 16.58 9.49
C ASP A 268 18.96 16.16 10.93
N LEU A 269 18.73 14.90 11.31
CA LEU A 269 19.18 14.28 12.56
C LEU A 269 20.51 13.53 12.41
N ASN A 270 21.23 13.71 11.29
CA ASN A 270 22.49 13.05 10.98
C ASN A 270 22.37 11.49 10.84
N ILE A 271 21.17 10.98 10.61
CA ILE A 271 20.91 9.55 10.41
C ILE A 271 21.10 9.22 8.92
N PRO A 272 21.91 8.20 8.57
CA PRO A 272 22.10 7.79 7.18
C PRO A 272 20.80 7.18 6.61
N LEU A 273 20.49 7.55 5.37
CA LEU A 273 19.27 7.12 4.65
C LEU A 273 19.58 5.86 3.84
N THR A 274 19.77 4.74 4.53
CA THR A 274 20.26 3.47 3.97
C THR A 274 19.22 2.68 3.19
N GLY A 275 17.93 2.95 3.40
CA GLY A 275 16.86 2.12 2.85
C GLY A 275 16.59 0.85 3.64
N CYS A 276 15.86 -0.06 3.03
CA CYS A 276 15.54 -1.36 3.64
C CYS A 276 16.81 -2.23 3.76
N PRO A 277 17.12 -2.78 4.95
CA PRO A 277 18.28 -3.68 5.11
C PRO A 277 18.21 -4.94 4.24
N LEU A 278 17.02 -5.35 3.85
CA LEU A 278 16.78 -6.51 2.98
C LEU A 278 16.64 -6.13 1.50
N GLU A 279 16.74 -4.86 1.17
CA GLU A 279 16.48 -4.34 -0.18
C GLU A 279 15.14 -4.82 -0.78
N GLN A 280 14.10 -4.95 0.08
CA GLN A 280 12.77 -5.42 -0.35
C GLN A 280 12.23 -4.64 -1.55
N LYS A 281 11.47 -5.32 -2.39
CA LYS A 281 10.76 -4.76 -3.55
C LYS A 281 9.49 -4.00 -3.10
N ILE A 282 9.72 -2.93 -2.34
CA ILE A 282 8.66 -2.17 -1.63
C ILE A 282 7.70 -1.50 -2.61
N SER A 283 8.25 -0.93 -3.65
CA SER A 283 7.47 -0.17 -4.63
C SER A 283 6.56 -1.08 -5.46
N GLU A 284 7.03 -2.26 -5.81
CA GLU A 284 6.29 -3.33 -6.50
C GLU A 284 5.19 -3.92 -5.59
N MET A 285 5.51 -4.15 -4.32
CA MET A 285 4.53 -4.56 -3.31
C MET A 285 3.40 -3.54 -3.18
N ASN A 286 3.73 -2.25 -3.08
CA ASN A 286 2.74 -1.17 -2.99
C ASN A 286 1.87 -1.10 -4.25
N LEU A 287 2.44 -1.34 -5.44
CA LEU A 287 1.69 -1.41 -6.69
C LEU A 287 0.69 -2.57 -6.66
N ALA A 288 1.14 -3.77 -6.29
CA ALA A 288 0.27 -4.94 -6.18
C ALA A 288 -0.86 -4.71 -5.16
N LYS A 289 -0.54 -4.14 -3.98
CA LYS A 289 -1.52 -3.78 -2.95
C LYS A 289 -2.53 -2.75 -3.45
N SER A 290 -2.08 -1.70 -4.13
CA SER A 290 -2.97 -0.65 -4.67
C SER A 290 -3.90 -1.18 -5.76
N ALA A 291 -3.51 -2.24 -6.45
CA ALA A 291 -4.34 -2.94 -7.44
C ALA A 291 -5.26 -4.00 -6.81
N GLY A 292 -5.14 -4.27 -5.49
CA GLY A 292 -5.99 -5.20 -4.74
C GLY A 292 -5.48 -6.66 -4.73
N PHE A 293 -4.26 -6.92 -5.21
CA PHE A 293 -3.66 -8.26 -5.25
C PHE A 293 -2.88 -8.55 -3.97
N ASN A 294 -3.55 -9.09 -2.94
CA ASN A 294 -2.93 -9.28 -1.63
C ASN A 294 -2.01 -10.50 -1.54
N ILE A 295 -2.38 -11.63 -2.18
CA ILE A 295 -1.50 -12.81 -2.23
C ILE A 295 -0.29 -12.49 -3.12
N GLY A 296 -0.49 -11.80 -4.24
CA GLY A 296 0.58 -11.33 -5.11
C GLY A 296 1.54 -10.37 -4.38
N ALA A 297 1.01 -9.43 -3.60
CA ALA A 297 1.80 -8.52 -2.77
C ALA A 297 2.60 -9.27 -1.68
N LEU A 298 1.98 -10.27 -1.03
CA LEU A 298 2.68 -11.12 -0.05
C LEU A 298 3.79 -11.94 -0.72
N ALA A 299 3.56 -12.46 -1.92
CA ALA A 299 4.59 -13.16 -2.69
C ALA A 299 5.79 -12.24 -2.98
N ILE A 300 5.55 -10.96 -3.31
CA ILE A 300 6.62 -9.96 -3.49
C ILE A 300 7.39 -9.75 -2.18
N ILE A 301 6.72 -9.59 -1.04
CA ILE A 301 7.37 -9.44 0.27
C ILE A 301 8.26 -10.65 0.56
N CYS A 302 7.74 -11.86 0.34
CA CYS A 302 8.44 -13.11 0.66
C CYS A 302 9.67 -13.38 -0.21
N ILE A 303 9.92 -12.63 -1.28
CA ILE A 303 11.17 -12.71 -2.03
C ILE A 303 12.36 -12.40 -1.12
N ASP A 304 12.25 -11.28 -0.39
CA ASP A 304 13.35 -10.70 0.37
C ASP A 304 13.11 -10.82 1.90
N ASN A 305 11.83 -10.89 2.35
CA ASN A 305 11.44 -11.00 3.75
C ASN A 305 10.43 -12.13 3.99
N PRO A 306 10.85 -13.40 3.97
CA PRO A 306 9.97 -14.51 4.31
C PRO A 306 9.52 -14.49 5.79
N MET A 307 10.17 -13.72 6.65
CA MET A 307 9.88 -13.57 8.08
C MET A 307 8.96 -12.39 8.40
N VAL A 308 8.18 -11.89 7.42
CA VAL A 308 7.30 -10.73 7.61
C VAL A 308 6.35 -10.86 8.81
N ALA A 309 5.92 -12.07 9.17
CA ALA A 309 5.10 -12.33 10.35
C ALA A 309 5.81 -11.97 11.68
N ALA A 310 7.13 -12.10 11.71
CA ALA A 310 7.95 -11.78 12.89
C ALA A 310 8.44 -10.31 12.86
N THR A 311 8.68 -9.73 11.70
CA THR A 311 9.15 -8.35 11.58
C THR A 311 8.01 -7.35 11.68
N GLY A 312 7.03 -7.39 10.79
CA GLY A 312 5.85 -6.54 10.82
C GLY A 312 6.16 -5.04 10.95
N HIS A 313 5.20 -4.28 11.46
CA HIS A 313 5.30 -2.81 11.58
C HIS A 313 6.02 -2.32 12.87
N ARG A 314 6.55 -3.25 13.70
CA ARG A 314 7.13 -2.89 15.02
C ARG A 314 8.65 -2.99 15.08
N ILE A 315 9.30 -3.61 14.11
CA ILE A 315 10.72 -3.94 14.22
C ILE A 315 11.60 -2.86 13.59
N CYS A 316 11.27 -2.40 12.39
CA CYS A 316 12.11 -1.50 11.61
C CYS A 316 11.25 -0.52 10.79
N ASN A 317 11.79 0.68 10.56
CA ASN A 317 11.20 1.70 9.69
C ASN A 317 12.24 2.42 8.81
N ASP A 318 13.37 1.79 8.52
CA ASP A 318 14.46 2.40 7.74
C ASP A 318 14.02 2.72 6.30
N CYS A 319 13.12 1.92 5.73
CA CYS A 319 12.47 2.20 4.47
C CYS A 319 11.68 3.52 4.48
N MET A 320 10.96 3.82 5.59
CA MET A 320 10.23 5.09 5.75
C MET A 320 11.18 6.28 5.84
N LYS A 321 12.28 6.15 6.57
CA LYS A 321 13.32 7.19 6.68
C LYS A 321 13.93 7.51 5.32
N SER A 322 14.00 6.52 4.43
CA SER A 322 14.54 6.66 3.08
C SER A 322 13.48 6.80 1.99
N CYS A 323 12.20 6.95 2.34
CA CYS A 323 11.14 7.24 1.38
C CYS A 323 11.41 8.59 0.70
N ILE A 324 11.01 8.74 -0.57
CA ILE A 324 11.09 10.03 -1.28
C ILE A 324 10.34 11.14 -0.52
N PHE A 325 9.35 10.78 0.27
CA PHE A 325 8.58 11.68 1.11
C PHE A 325 9.12 11.86 2.53
N GLN A 326 10.35 11.45 2.82
CA GLN A 326 10.94 11.46 4.17
C GLN A 326 10.99 12.85 4.87
N LYS A 327 10.86 13.96 4.13
CA LYS A 327 10.74 15.33 4.68
C LYS A 327 9.31 15.74 5.04
N GLN A 328 8.36 14.90 4.77
CA GLN A 328 6.96 14.98 5.17
C GLN A 328 6.51 13.60 5.65
N THR A 329 5.23 13.38 5.94
CA THR A 329 4.71 12.05 6.29
C THR A 329 5.12 11.04 5.20
N PRO A 330 6.03 10.10 5.49
CA PRO A 330 6.42 9.08 4.53
C PRO A 330 5.30 8.05 4.33
N VAL A 331 5.41 7.23 3.29
CA VAL A 331 4.52 6.07 3.13
C VAL A 331 4.72 5.11 4.32
N ASP A 332 3.63 4.69 4.96
CA ASP A 332 3.66 3.71 6.06
C ASP A 332 3.87 2.28 5.51
N ILE A 333 5.09 2.02 5.07
CA ILE A 333 5.48 0.77 4.43
C ILE A 333 5.31 -0.43 5.36
N PRO A 334 5.82 -0.41 6.61
CA PRO A 334 5.66 -1.54 7.52
C PRO A 334 4.19 -1.81 7.88
N GLY A 335 3.36 -0.76 7.93
CA GLY A 335 1.92 -0.89 8.12
C GLY A 335 1.25 -1.59 6.93
N ILE A 336 1.65 -1.26 5.70
CA ILE A 336 1.15 -1.94 4.49
C ILE A 336 1.52 -3.43 4.52
N GLU A 337 2.78 -3.78 4.81
CA GLU A 337 3.25 -5.17 4.92
C GLU A 337 2.43 -5.97 5.93
N THR A 338 2.23 -5.41 7.12
CA THR A 338 1.44 -6.04 8.18
C THR A 338 0.00 -6.28 7.74
N GLN A 339 -0.61 -5.33 7.06
CA GLN A 339 -2.01 -5.45 6.63
C GLN A 339 -2.15 -6.45 5.46
N ILE A 340 -1.20 -6.50 4.53
CA ILE A 340 -1.16 -7.54 3.48
C ILE A 340 -1.14 -8.93 4.12
N LEU A 341 -0.25 -9.15 5.08
CA LEU A 341 -0.18 -10.42 5.78
C LEU A 341 -1.48 -10.77 6.53
N LYS A 342 -2.06 -9.80 7.26
CA LYS A 342 -3.34 -10.01 7.97
C LYS A 342 -4.47 -10.41 7.02
N GLU A 343 -4.57 -9.75 5.87
CA GLU A 343 -5.60 -10.03 4.88
C GLU A 343 -5.43 -11.41 4.24
N VAL A 344 -4.20 -11.81 3.96
CA VAL A 344 -3.94 -13.16 3.45
C VAL A 344 -4.20 -14.22 4.51
N LEU A 345 -3.76 -14.00 5.76
CA LEU A 345 -4.02 -14.93 6.85
C LEU A 345 -5.52 -15.09 7.21
N ALA A 346 -6.34 -14.08 6.87
CA ALA A 346 -7.79 -14.15 7.05
C ALA A 346 -8.51 -14.95 5.93
N LEU A 347 -7.83 -15.25 4.83
CA LEU A 347 -8.37 -16.12 3.77
C LEU A 347 -8.40 -17.59 4.25
N PRO A 348 -9.30 -18.42 3.71
CA PRO A 348 -9.17 -19.85 3.84
C PRO A 348 -7.77 -20.29 3.36
N TRP A 349 -7.11 -21.19 4.09
CA TRP A 349 -5.73 -21.62 3.80
C TRP A 349 -4.67 -20.51 3.86
N GLY A 350 -4.97 -19.37 4.49
CA GLY A 350 -4.07 -18.22 4.52
C GLY A 350 -2.71 -18.53 5.14
N PHE A 351 -2.67 -19.35 6.20
CA PHE A 351 -1.43 -19.80 6.82
C PHE A 351 -0.62 -20.70 5.86
N GLU A 352 -1.26 -21.66 5.22
CA GLU A 352 -0.63 -22.58 4.27
C GLU A 352 -0.10 -21.82 3.05
N ILE A 353 -0.83 -20.83 2.54
CA ILE A 353 -0.40 -19.97 1.43
C ILE A 353 0.85 -19.19 1.84
N TYR A 354 0.84 -18.52 3.02
CA TYR A 354 2.03 -17.80 3.51
C TYR A 354 3.20 -18.74 3.72
N SER A 355 2.97 -19.85 4.39
CA SER A 355 3.97 -20.89 4.65
C SER A 355 4.54 -21.48 3.35
N LEU A 356 3.72 -21.67 2.32
CA LEU A 356 4.17 -22.09 0.99
C LEU A 356 5.08 -21.02 0.36
N LEU A 357 4.66 -19.76 0.34
CA LEU A 357 5.43 -18.65 -0.25
C LEU A 357 6.80 -18.43 0.41
N THR A 358 7.00 -18.87 1.65
CA THR A 358 8.31 -18.81 2.32
C THR A 358 9.28 -19.90 1.87
N ARG A 359 8.82 -20.96 1.20
CA ARG A 359 9.60 -22.11 0.74
C ARG A 359 9.60 -22.27 -0.77
N TRP A 360 8.50 -21.94 -1.40
CA TRP A 360 8.34 -21.91 -2.84
C TRP A 360 7.73 -20.56 -3.22
N ASN A 361 8.47 -19.78 -3.96
CA ASN A 361 8.01 -18.48 -4.44
C ASN A 361 8.43 -18.30 -5.89
N PRO A 362 7.50 -18.35 -6.86
CA PRO A 362 7.84 -18.26 -8.27
C PRO A 362 8.35 -16.88 -8.68
N LEU A 363 8.20 -15.86 -7.82
CA LEU A 363 8.77 -14.53 -8.04
C LEU A 363 10.24 -14.43 -7.59
N ASN A 364 10.76 -15.41 -6.88
CA ASN A 364 12.17 -15.47 -6.51
C ASN A 364 12.95 -16.21 -7.60
N PHE A 365 13.71 -15.47 -8.40
CA PHE A 365 14.50 -16.00 -9.51
C PHE A 365 15.90 -16.45 -9.11
N LYS A 366 16.36 -16.12 -7.90
CA LYS A 366 17.72 -16.38 -7.38
C LYS A 366 17.81 -17.70 -6.65
#